data_5f30b4a46c4ddaf4d8ff302acbd392b3
#
_entry.id   5f30b4a46c4ddaf4d8ff302acbd392b3
#
_cell.length_a   1.000
_cell.length_b   1.000
_cell.length_c   1.000
_cell.angle_alpha   90.00
_cell.angle_beta   90.00
_cell.angle_gamma   90.00
#
_symmetry.space_group_name_H-M   'P 1'
#
loop_
_entity.id
_entity.type
_entity.pdbx_description
1 polymer ?
#
loop_
_entity_poly.entity_id
_entity_poly.type
_entity_poly.pdbx_seq_one_letter_code
_entity_poly.pdbx_strand_id
1 'polypeptide(L)'
;MDRIKELISKMTLEEKASLCSGADNWHTKEIKRLNIPSVMMVDGPHGLRKQEGETDHLGLNESVKAVCFPAACATASSFDVDLMERMGETLGAECQAENVSMLLGPAVNIKRSPLCGRNFEYLSEDPYLAGRMASAYIRGVQSQGVGTSIKHFALNNQETLRMTISSEVSERALREIYLPAFEEAVKESAPRTVMCSYNKINGEYASEHRYLLTDILRKEWGYKGCVVSDWGAVNNRVKGLQAGLDLEMPYSGGYNDRQIVKAVQEGRLDEAVLDEAVERVLNVVFAGEEQHRPEVISDKETDHKKAADIETECAVLLENNGILPLNTDRKVAYIGEFAEKPRYQGGGSSHINPFRVVSALDAAGEKGRSVTYAKGFSMENDAMTEQELEKALRTAAEADVAVIFAGLPEIFESEGYDRTSMKLPQCQDRLIEEVLKVQPNVVVVLHNGSPVELPWADKVSAILEMYLGGQGVGEACDRL
;
A
#
# COMPACT_ATOMS: atom_id res chain seq x y z
N MET A 1 22.68 -0.17 -33.77
CA MET A 1 23.20 0.16 -32.43
C MET A 1 21.96 0.48 -31.60
N ASP A 2 21.84 -0.02 -30.40
CA ASP A 2 20.72 0.24 -29.53
C ASP A 2 20.66 1.76 -29.24
N ARG A 3 19.46 2.39 -29.41
CA ARG A 3 19.22 3.83 -29.17
C ARG A 3 19.78 4.28 -27.82
N ILE A 4 19.59 3.49 -26.79
CA ILE A 4 20.03 3.82 -25.43
C ILE A 4 21.57 3.85 -25.34
N LYS A 5 22.26 2.88 -25.91
CA LYS A 5 23.72 2.84 -25.92
C LYS A 5 24.33 4.01 -26.70
N GLU A 6 23.68 4.43 -27.77
CA GLU A 6 24.09 5.62 -28.52
C GLU A 6 23.91 6.89 -27.67
N LEU A 7 22.81 7.02 -26.93
CA LEU A 7 22.59 8.15 -26.02
C LEU A 7 23.63 8.19 -24.91
N ILE A 8 23.90 7.06 -24.24
CA ILE A 8 24.90 6.95 -23.17
C ILE A 8 26.27 7.41 -23.67
N SER A 9 26.66 7.01 -24.90
CA SER A 9 27.94 7.42 -25.48
C SER A 9 28.09 8.93 -25.77
N LYS A 10 26.97 9.64 -25.83
CA LYS A 10 26.89 11.10 -26.04
C LYS A 10 26.78 11.90 -24.75
N MET A 11 26.53 11.24 -23.61
CA MET A 11 26.38 11.89 -22.30
C MET A 11 27.73 12.30 -21.72
N THR A 12 27.72 13.41 -21.00
CA THR A 12 28.83 13.74 -20.09
C THR A 12 28.72 12.91 -18.81
N LEU A 13 29.80 12.81 -18.06
CA LEU A 13 29.80 12.11 -16.78
C LEU A 13 28.78 12.70 -15.78
N GLU A 14 28.62 14.03 -15.78
CA GLU A 14 27.66 14.75 -14.95
C GLU A 14 26.21 14.42 -15.34
N GLU A 15 25.93 14.32 -16.64
CA GLU A 15 24.60 13.92 -17.13
C GLU A 15 24.26 12.47 -16.74
N LYS A 16 25.22 11.54 -16.87
CA LYS A 16 25.06 10.16 -16.42
C LYS A 16 24.78 10.09 -14.93
N ALA A 17 25.58 10.76 -14.12
CA ALA A 17 25.39 10.81 -12.67
C ALA A 17 24.03 11.41 -12.29
N SER A 18 23.63 12.46 -12.98
CA SER A 18 22.37 13.16 -12.71
C SER A 18 21.13 12.30 -12.99
N LEU A 19 21.14 11.45 -14.03
CA LEU A 19 20.04 10.54 -14.34
C LEU A 19 19.82 9.46 -13.28
N CYS A 20 20.84 9.19 -12.47
CA CYS A 20 20.75 8.23 -11.36
C CYS A 20 20.14 8.82 -10.09
N SER A 21 19.53 10.03 -10.16
CA SER A 21 18.75 10.62 -9.07
C SER A 21 17.53 11.36 -9.60
N GLY A 22 16.51 11.53 -8.75
CA GLY A 22 15.27 12.25 -9.08
C GLY A 22 15.50 13.72 -9.44
N ALA A 23 14.55 14.30 -10.16
CA ALA A 23 14.50 15.75 -10.41
C ALA A 23 13.88 16.51 -9.23
N ASP A 24 12.89 15.90 -8.61
CA ASP A 24 12.14 16.37 -7.45
C ASP A 24 11.67 15.16 -6.62
N ASN A 25 10.52 15.28 -5.93
CA ASN A 25 9.97 14.18 -5.14
C ASN A 25 9.42 13.02 -5.99
N TRP A 26 8.99 13.27 -7.24
CA TRP A 26 8.21 12.31 -8.01
C TRP A 26 8.68 12.08 -9.44
N HIS A 27 9.62 12.90 -9.95
CA HIS A 27 10.03 12.86 -11.35
C HIS A 27 11.48 12.39 -11.52
N THR A 28 11.72 11.65 -12.60
CA THR A 28 13.07 11.43 -13.13
C THR A 28 13.60 12.69 -13.80
N LYS A 29 14.92 12.84 -13.92
CA LYS A 29 15.51 14.01 -14.60
C LYS A 29 15.38 13.93 -16.11
N GLU A 30 15.08 15.06 -16.74
CA GLU A 30 15.17 15.27 -18.17
C GLU A 30 16.59 15.65 -18.61
N ILE A 31 16.99 15.29 -19.82
CA ILE A 31 18.19 15.86 -20.49
C ILE A 31 17.77 16.39 -21.85
N LYS A 32 17.41 17.68 -21.88
CA LYS A 32 16.87 18.36 -23.08
C LYS A 32 17.77 18.23 -24.30
N ARG A 33 19.09 18.36 -24.11
CA ARG A 33 20.09 18.27 -25.18
C ARG A 33 20.03 16.94 -25.93
N LEU A 34 19.64 15.87 -25.27
CA LEU A 34 19.59 14.51 -25.80
C LEU A 34 18.15 14.02 -26.03
N ASN A 35 17.15 14.90 -25.86
CA ASN A 35 15.73 14.56 -25.93
C ASN A 35 15.36 13.36 -25.02
N ILE A 36 15.89 13.35 -23.80
CA ILE A 36 15.51 12.40 -22.75
C ILE A 36 14.44 13.08 -21.91
N PRO A 37 13.20 12.53 -21.89
CA PRO A 37 12.11 13.10 -21.13
C PRO A 37 12.23 12.79 -19.64
N SER A 38 11.39 13.46 -18.85
CA SER A 38 11.11 13.13 -17.46
C SER A 38 9.82 12.30 -17.40
N VAL A 39 9.76 11.34 -16.48
CA VAL A 39 8.56 10.54 -16.21
C VAL A 39 8.19 10.62 -14.73
N MET A 40 6.90 10.51 -14.44
CA MET A 40 6.36 10.61 -13.09
C MET A 40 6.19 9.23 -12.45
N MET A 41 6.61 9.13 -11.18
CA MET A 41 6.42 7.97 -10.31
C MET A 41 5.60 8.43 -9.10
N VAL A 42 4.58 7.69 -8.70
CA VAL A 42 3.73 8.10 -7.56
C VAL A 42 3.42 6.94 -6.64
N ASP A 43 3.16 7.26 -5.38
CA ASP A 43 2.65 6.31 -4.40
C ASP A 43 1.23 5.85 -4.73
N GLY A 44 0.81 4.78 -4.08
CA GLY A 44 -0.56 4.33 -4.07
C GLY A 44 -0.74 2.87 -4.48
N PRO A 45 -0.40 1.88 -3.61
CA PRO A 45 -0.60 0.47 -3.93
C PRO A 45 -2.07 0.06 -4.03
N HIS A 46 -3.00 0.85 -3.49
CA HIS A 46 -4.44 0.61 -3.53
C HIS A 46 -5.25 1.83 -4.01
N GLY A 47 -4.61 2.78 -4.67
CA GLY A 47 -5.19 3.99 -5.25
C GLY A 47 -4.09 4.97 -5.63
N LEU A 48 -4.38 5.89 -6.52
CA LEU A 48 -3.40 6.84 -7.02
C LEU A 48 -3.19 7.99 -6.03
N ARG A 49 -1.94 8.19 -5.57
CA ARG A 49 -1.55 9.35 -4.76
C ARG A 49 -0.64 10.27 -5.57
N LYS A 50 -1.23 11.03 -6.48
CA LYS A 50 -0.53 12.03 -7.28
C LYS A 50 -0.68 13.41 -6.66
N GLN A 51 0.43 14.09 -6.37
CA GLN A 51 0.44 15.49 -5.92
C GLN A 51 0.66 16.44 -7.09
N GLU A 52 -0.01 17.59 -7.06
CA GLU A 52 0.14 18.68 -8.02
C GLU A 52 0.62 19.95 -7.31
N GLY A 53 1.49 20.73 -7.97
CA GLY A 53 2.04 21.96 -7.39
C GLY A 53 3.18 21.72 -6.41
N GLU A 54 3.06 22.20 -5.16
CA GLU A 54 4.05 21.91 -4.12
C GLU A 54 3.93 20.47 -3.68
N THR A 55 5.01 19.72 -3.82
CA THR A 55 5.05 18.28 -3.55
C THR A 55 5.90 17.95 -2.32
N ASP A 56 5.51 16.91 -1.62
CA ASP A 56 6.28 16.33 -0.52
C ASP A 56 6.17 14.79 -0.55
N HIS A 57 7.02 14.12 0.22
CA HIS A 57 6.97 12.67 0.40
C HIS A 57 6.36 12.25 1.76
N LEU A 58 5.92 13.22 2.57
CA LEU A 58 5.40 12.99 3.92
C LEU A 58 3.87 12.97 3.98
N GLY A 59 3.18 13.37 2.90
CA GLY A 59 1.72 13.43 2.86
C GLY A 59 1.11 14.70 3.44
N LEU A 60 1.88 15.77 3.51
CA LEU A 60 1.42 17.07 4.02
C LEU A 60 0.62 17.85 2.98
N ASN A 61 0.98 17.71 1.70
CA ASN A 61 0.27 18.35 0.60
C ASN A 61 -0.80 17.43 0.02
N GLU A 62 -1.91 18.02 -0.41
CA GLU A 62 -3.03 17.27 -0.98
C GLU A 62 -2.63 16.58 -2.30
N SER A 63 -3.23 15.43 -2.54
CA SER A 63 -3.17 14.72 -3.81
C SER A 63 -4.46 14.89 -4.61
N VAL A 64 -4.41 14.57 -5.91
CA VAL A 64 -5.61 14.55 -6.76
C VAL A 64 -6.67 13.60 -6.20
N LYS A 65 -7.93 13.86 -6.52
CA LYS A 65 -9.03 12.95 -6.18
C LYS A 65 -8.90 11.67 -7.00
N ALA A 66 -8.79 10.54 -6.32
CA ALA A 66 -8.58 9.22 -6.90
C ALA A 66 -9.56 8.19 -6.33
N VAL A 67 -9.58 6.98 -6.88
CA VAL A 67 -10.35 5.88 -6.33
C VAL A 67 -9.49 5.15 -5.29
N CYS A 68 -10.00 5.06 -4.06
CA CYS A 68 -9.39 4.29 -2.99
C CYS A 68 -9.99 2.88 -2.98
N PHE A 69 -9.24 1.91 -3.47
CA PHE A 69 -9.58 0.49 -3.43
C PHE A 69 -9.31 -0.10 -2.03
N PRO A 70 -9.81 -1.32 -1.74
CA PRO A 70 -9.45 -2.03 -0.52
C PRO A 70 -7.93 -2.19 -0.39
N ALA A 71 -7.42 -2.03 0.83
CA ALA A 71 -6.00 -2.19 1.10
C ALA A 71 -5.53 -3.66 0.92
N ALA A 72 -4.22 -3.87 0.86
CA ALA A 72 -3.66 -5.20 0.59
C ALA A 72 -4.09 -6.28 1.61
N CYS A 73 -4.30 -5.91 2.88
CA CYS A 73 -4.83 -6.83 3.89
C CYS A 73 -6.23 -7.37 3.54
N ALA A 74 -7.08 -6.55 2.92
CA ALA A 74 -8.39 -6.95 2.42
C ALA A 74 -8.25 -7.76 1.13
N THR A 75 -7.60 -7.20 0.10
CA THR A 75 -7.55 -7.83 -1.23
C THR A 75 -6.89 -9.21 -1.22
N ALA A 76 -5.88 -9.44 -0.37
CA ALA A 76 -5.27 -10.75 -0.21
C ALA A 76 -6.22 -11.80 0.41
N SER A 77 -7.20 -11.36 1.21
CA SER A 77 -8.21 -12.23 1.84
C SER A 77 -9.25 -12.78 0.87
N SER A 78 -9.33 -12.22 -0.34
CA SER A 78 -10.15 -12.79 -1.42
C SER A 78 -9.58 -14.11 -1.96
N PHE A 79 -8.28 -14.34 -1.88
CA PHE A 79 -7.56 -15.45 -2.53
C PHE A 79 -7.79 -15.49 -4.05
N ASP A 80 -8.29 -14.42 -4.66
CA ASP A 80 -8.64 -14.33 -6.08
C ASP A 80 -7.61 -13.50 -6.87
N VAL A 81 -6.77 -14.20 -7.64
CA VAL A 81 -5.75 -13.57 -8.48
C VAL A 81 -6.36 -12.80 -9.66
N ASP A 82 -7.51 -13.21 -10.17
CA ASP A 82 -8.18 -12.53 -11.28
C ASP A 82 -8.80 -11.20 -10.79
N LEU A 83 -9.34 -11.19 -9.57
CA LEU A 83 -9.80 -9.96 -8.91
C LEU A 83 -8.64 -8.96 -8.77
N MET A 84 -7.48 -9.44 -8.32
CA MET A 84 -6.30 -8.62 -8.13
C MET A 84 -5.77 -8.05 -9.45
N GLU A 85 -5.80 -8.85 -10.53
CA GLU A 85 -5.42 -8.40 -11.88
C GLU A 85 -6.37 -7.32 -12.40
N ARG A 86 -7.70 -7.50 -12.25
CA ARG A 86 -8.72 -6.50 -12.63
C ARG A 86 -8.58 -5.19 -11.83
N MET A 87 -8.26 -5.26 -10.52
CA MET A 87 -7.93 -4.08 -9.73
C MET A 87 -6.70 -3.36 -10.29
N GLY A 88 -5.65 -4.11 -10.62
CA GLY A 88 -4.44 -3.58 -11.26
C GLY A 88 -4.72 -2.90 -12.59
N GLU A 89 -5.56 -3.48 -13.46
CA GLU A 89 -5.99 -2.86 -14.71
C GLU A 89 -6.67 -1.50 -14.49
N THR A 90 -7.53 -1.42 -13.48
CA THR A 90 -8.25 -0.17 -13.17
C THR A 90 -7.29 0.89 -12.65
N LEU A 91 -6.38 0.53 -11.74
CA LEU A 91 -5.32 1.42 -11.25
C LEU A 91 -4.40 1.91 -12.38
N GLY A 92 -4.01 1.02 -13.27
CA GLY A 92 -3.20 1.37 -14.44
C GLY A 92 -3.91 2.34 -15.40
N ALA A 93 -5.21 2.16 -15.61
CA ALA A 93 -6.02 3.09 -16.42
C ALA A 93 -6.13 4.48 -15.74
N GLU A 94 -6.33 4.53 -14.42
CA GLU A 94 -6.34 5.80 -13.67
C GLU A 94 -4.97 6.50 -13.75
N CYS A 95 -3.87 5.75 -13.63
CA CYS A 95 -2.50 6.28 -13.83
C CYS A 95 -2.31 6.87 -15.23
N GLN A 96 -2.80 6.21 -16.29
CA GLN A 96 -2.74 6.75 -17.65
C GLN A 96 -3.51 8.07 -17.77
N ALA A 97 -4.74 8.12 -17.25
CA ALA A 97 -5.57 9.32 -17.28
C ALA A 97 -4.91 10.50 -16.55
N GLU A 98 -4.10 10.22 -15.53
CA GLU A 98 -3.38 11.21 -14.74
C GLU A 98 -1.92 11.42 -15.19
N ASN A 99 -1.52 10.88 -16.35
CA ASN A 99 -0.15 10.98 -16.89
C ASN A 99 0.94 10.50 -15.91
N VAL A 100 0.69 9.38 -15.25
CA VAL A 100 1.64 8.71 -14.35
C VAL A 100 2.23 7.50 -15.04
N SER A 101 3.57 7.43 -15.09
CA SER A 101 4.29 6.36 -15.79
C SER A 101 4.64 5.17 -14.90
N MET A 102 4.64 5.37 -13.58
CA MET A 102 5.06 4.36 -12.60
C MET A 102 4.23 4.44 -11.33
N LEU A 103 3.62 3.34 -10.93
CA LEU A 103 2.92 3.19 -9.65
C LEU A 103 3.81 2.44 -8.65
N LEU A 104 4.02 3.04 -7.44
CA LEU A 104 4.89 2.49 -6.40
C LEU A 104 4.14 1.45 -5.56
N GLY A 105 4.03 0.27 -6.11
CA GLY A 105 3.38 -0.90 -5.55
C GLY A 105 3.55 -2.11 -6.47
N PRO A 106 3.14 -3.31 -6.02
CA PRO A 106 2.56 -3.65 -4.72
C PRO A 106 3.62 -3.77 -3.61
N ALA A 107 3.16 -3.76 -2.35
CA ALA A 107 4.00 -4.00 -1.18
C ALA A 107 3.83 -5.45 -0.70
N VAL A 108 4.96 -6.20 -0.59
CA VAL A 108 4.94 -7.65 -0.39
C VAL A 108 5.76 -8.14 0.81
N ASN A 109 6.16 -7.25 1.70
CA ASN A 109 6.86 -7.68 2.90
C ASN A 109 6.00 -8.63 3.73
N ILE A 110 6.63 -9.64 4.31
CA ILE A 110 5.92 -10.65 5.10
C ILE A 110 5.42 -10.03 6.42
N LYS A 111 4.16 -10.27 6.77
CA LYS A 111 3.55 -9.86 8.04
C LYS A 111 4.14 -10.68 9.19
N ARG A 112 5.42 -10.43 9.53
CA ARG A 112 6.17 -11.21 10.52
C ARG A 112 5.69 -10.97 11.94
N SER A 113 5.35 -9.73 12.26
CA SER A 113 4.78 -9.32 13.54
C SER A 113 3.35 -8.82 13.34
N PRO A 114 2.38 -9.25 14.16
CA PRO A 114 1.03 -8.70 14.11
C PRO A 114 0.97 -7.21 14.49
N LEU A 115 2.06 -6.68 15.05
CA LEU A 115 2.15 -5.30 15.54
C LEU A 115 2.78 -4.33 14.55
N CYS A 116 3.31 -4.79 13.40
CA CYS A 116 3.89 -3.91 12.40
C CYS A 116 2.87 -2.89 11.89
N GLY A 117 3.22 -1.59 11.96
CA GLY A 117 2.33 -0.49 11.60
C GLY A 117 1.87 -0.51 10.15
N ARG A 118 2.64 -1.13 9.23
CA ARG A 118 2.34 -1.23 7.80
C ARG A 118 1.70 -2.56 7.38
N ASN A 119 1.25 -3.41 8.31
CA ASN A 119 0.60 -4.67 7.97
C ASN A 119 -0.62 -4.49 7.04
N PHE A 120 -1.33 -3.36 7.12
CA PHE A 120 -2.47 -3.06 6.27
C PHE A 120 -2.13 -3.01 4.78
N GLU A 121 -0.93 -2.58 4.41
CA GLU A 121 -0.52 -2.45 3.01
C GLU A 121 0.26 -3.66 2.46
N TYR A 122 0.58 -4.62 3.32
CA TYR A 122 1.23 -5.87 2.93
C TYR A 122 0.20 -6.96 2.68
N LEU A 123 0.45 -7.82 1.68
CA LEU A 123 -0.52 -8.83 1.25
C LEU A 123 -0.72 -9.93 2.28
N SER A 124 0.35 -10.64 2.70
CA SER A 124 0.19 -11.83 3.55
C SER A 124 1.40 -12.11 4.43
N GLU A 125 1.23 -12.98 5.42
CA GLU A 125 2.32 -13.68 6.11
C GLU A 125 2.81 -14.92 5.32
N ASP A 126 1.96 -15.45 4.41
CA ASP A 126 2.31 -16.53 3.50
C ASP A 126 3.01 -15.95 2.25
N PRO A 127 4.29 -16.30 2.03
CA PRO A 127 5.04 -15.79 0.89
C PRO A 127 4.50 -16.26 -0.46
N TYR A 128 3.86 -17.43 -0.53
CA TYR A 128 3.24 -17.92 -1.75
C TYR A 128 2.02 -17.08 -2.14
N LEU A 129 1.09 -16.88 -1.21
CA LEU A 129 -0.08 -16.03 -1.46
C LEU A 129 0.36 -14.61 -1.84
N ALA A 130 1.32 -14.04 -1.11
CA ALA A 130 1.84 -12.70 -1.40
C ALA A 130 2.43 -12.61 -2.81
N GLY A 131 3.20 -13.61 -3.25
CA GLY A 131 3.79 -13.66 -4.59
C GLY A 131 2.75 -13.77 -5.70
N ARG A 132 1.75 -14.67 -5.54
CA ARG A 132 0.66 -14.85 -6.50
C ARG A 132 -0.17 -13.57 -6.70
N MET A 133 -0.60 -12.96 -5.60
CA MET A 133 -1.40 -11.74 -5.62
C MET A 133 -0.60 -10.56 -6.19
N ALA A 134 0.67 -10.42 -5.79
CA ALA A 134 1.55 -9.38 -6.33
C ALA A 134 1.77 -9.53 -7.84
N SER A 135 2.00 -10.76 -8.31
CA SER A 135 2.19 -11.02 -9.75
C SER A 135 0.96 -10.62 -10.56
N ALA A 136 -0.24 -10.92 -10.07
CA ALA A 136 -1.49 -10.53 -10.71
C ALA A 136 -1.67 -9.00 -10.75
N TYR A 137 -1.45 -8.33 -9.62
CA TYR A 137 -1.46 -6.86 -9.54
C TYR A 137 -0.52 -6.22 -10.58
N ILE A 138 0.74 -6.69 -10.63
CA ILE A 138 1.76 -6.17 -11.55
C ILE A 138 1.33 -6.36 -13.00
N ARG A 139 0.81 -7.55 -13.37
CA ARG A 139 0.31 -7.79 -14.72
C ARG A 139 -0.83 -6.85 -15.07
N GLY A 140 -1.80 -6.68 -14.16
CA GLY A 140 -2.93 -5.78 -14.37
C GLY A 140 -2.49 -4.34 -14.64
N VAL A 141 -1.67 -3.74 -13.77
CA VAL A 141 -1.17 -2.37 -13.94
C VAL A 141 -0.34 -2.25 -15.22
N GLN A 142 0.59 -3.19 -15.45
CA GLN A 142 1.50 -3.12 -16.61
C GLN A 142 0.80 -3.39 -17.94
N SER A 143 -0.34 -4.09 -17.96
CA SER A 143 -1.18 -4.26 -19.15
C SER A 143 -1.70 -2.92 -19.69
N GLN A 144 -1.83 -1.93 -18.81
CA GLN A 144 -2.24 -0.58 -19.17
C GLN A 144 -1.07 0.32 -19.62
N GLY A 145 0.15 -0.21 -19.69
CA GLY A 145 1.33 0.56 -20.11
C GLY A 145 2.00 1.32 -18.97
N VAL A 146 1.50 1.23 -17.75
CA VAL A 146 2.09 1.84 -16.55
C VAL A 146 3.04 0.86 -15.87
N GLY A 147 4.20 1.30 -15.44
CA GLY A 147 5.13 0.45 -14.71
C GLY A 147 4.73 0.28 -13.25
N THR A 148 5.28 -0.75 -12.61
CA THR A 148 5.12 -1.01 -11.18
C THR A 148 6.47 -1.01 -10.48
N SER A 149 6.46 -0.70 -9.18
CA SER A 149 7.62 -0.82 -8.30
C SER A 149 7.28 -1.72 -7.13
N ILE A 150 7.64 -3.00 -7.22
CA ILE A 150 7.44 -3.93 -6.10
C ILE A 150 8.32 -3.52 -4.91
N LYS A 151 7.74 -3.50 -3.69
CA LYS A 151 8.36 -2.93 -2.51
C LYS A 151 8.06 -3.73 -1.23
N HIS A 152 8.86 -3.59 -0.19
CA HIS A 152 10.16 -2.94 -0.05
C HIS A 152 11.24 -4.03 0.03
N PHE A 153 12.16 -4.07 -0.89
CA PHE A 153 13.14 -5.15 -1.06
C PHE A 153 14.40 -4.91 -0.20
N ALA A 154 14.57 -5.57 0.97
CA ALA A 154 13.69 -6.56 1.56
C ALA A 154 13.67 -6.40 3.10
N LEU A 155 12.86 -7.23 3.78
CA LEU A 155 12.82 -7.33 5.24
C LEU A 155 12.41 -6.04 5.98
N ASN A 156 11.59 -5.19 5.38
CA ASN A 156 10.96 -4.08 6.09
C ASN A 156 9.73 -4.59 6.86
N ASN A 157 9.95 -5.25 7.99
CA ASN A 157 8.92 -5.96 8.76
C ASN A 157 8.55 -5.27 10.07
N GLN A 158 9.07 -4.07 10.31
CA GLN A 158 8.73 -3.17 11.41
C GLN A 158 8.98 -1.72 11.03
N GLU A 159 8.26 -0.80 11.68
CA GLU A 159 8.41 0.63 11.50
C GLU A 159 9.37 1.26 12.51
N THR A 160 9.43 0.71 13.72
CA THR A 160 10.31 1.20 14.78
C THR A 160 11.77 1.17 14.34
N LEU A 161 12.40 2.37 14.30
CA LEU A 161 13.78 2.57 13.86
C LEU A 161 14.06 2.09 12.41
N ARG A 162 13.06 2.02 11.53
CA ARG A 162 13.18 1.45 10.18
C ARG A 162 14.35 2.01 9.36
N MET A 163 14.75 3.27 9.59
CA MET A 163 15.87 3.92 8.88
C MET A 163 17.25 3.43 9.34
N THR A 164 17.36 2.72 10.46
CA THR A 164 18.67 2.38 11.07
C THR A 164 18.78 0.97 11.61
N ILE A 165 17.63 0.29 11.81
CA ILE A 165 17.60 -1.09 12.34
C ILE A 165 18.26 -2.07 11.38
N SER A 166 18.88 -3.13 11.91
CA SER A 166 19.35 -4.26 11.13
C SER A 166 18.40 -5.44 11.33
N SER A 167 17.81 -5.90 10.24
CA SER A 167 17.01 -7.13 10.20
C SER A 167 17.98 -8.31 10.11
N GLU A 168 18.21 -8.98 11.24
CA GLU A 168 19.09 -10.14 11.32
C GLU A 168 18.35 -11.41 10.86
N VAL A 169 18.88 -12.07 9.84
CA VAL A 169 18.21 -13.21 9.20
C VAL A 169 19.21 -14.26 8.75
N SER A 170 18.88 -15.55 8.97
CA SER A 170 19.65 -16.64 8.39
C SER A 170 19.38 -16.77 6.89
N GLU A 171 20.33 -17.32 6.14
CA GLU A 171 20.18 -17.56 4.69
C GLU A 171 18.93 -18.39 4.38
N ARG A 172 18.64 -19.40 5.19
CA ARG A 172 17.46 -20.24 5.03
C ARG A 172 16.17 -19.42 5.18
N ALA A 173 16.03 -18.63 6.25
CA ALA A 173 14.84 -17.82 6.46
C ALA A 173 14.69 -16.74 5.39
N LEU A 174 15.80 -16.13 4.97
CA LEU A 174 15.83 -15.16 3.87
C LEU A 174 15.24 -15.76 2.60
N ARG A 175 15.70 -16.97 2.22
CA ARG A 175 15.33 -17.67 0.98
C ARG A 175 13.95 -18.33 1.01
N GLU A 176 13.50 -18.80 2.17
CA GLU A 176 12.26 -19.56 2.27
C GLU A 176 11.04 -18.70 2.66
N ILE A 177 11.27 -17.54 3.31
CA ILE A 177 10.18 -16.71 3.84
C ILE A 177 10.17 -15.30 3.25
N TYR A 178 11.30 -14.58 3.28
CA TYR A 178 11.29 -13.16 2.99
C TYR A 178 11.46 -12.78 1.52
N LEU A 179 12.13 -13.62 0.75
CA LEU A 179 12.37 -13.37 -0.67
C LEU A 179 11.38 -14.02 -1.64
N PRO A 180 10.66 -15.13 -1.34
CA PRO A 180 9.88 -15.84 -2.36
C PRO A 180 8.80 -15.00 -3.03
N ALA A 181 8.11 -14.11 -2.29
CA ALA A 181 7.11 -13.22 -2.88
C ALA A 181 7.72 -12.27 -3.93
N PHE A 182 8.91 -11.74 -3.67
CA PHE A 182 9.65 -10.92 -4.63
C PHE A 182 10.15 -11.74 -5.81
N GLU A 183 10.69 -12.93 -5.55
CA GLU A 183 11.21 -13.84 -6.57
C GLU A 183 10.13 -14.24 -7.57
N GLU A 184 8.96 -14.64 -7.06
CA GLU A 184 7.82 -15.00 -7.90
C GLU A 184 7.36 -13.82 -8.75
N ALA A 185 7.13 -12.66 -8.12
CA ALA A 185 6.70 -11.48 -8.84
C ALA A 185 7.69 -11.02 -9.91
N VAL A 186 8.99 -11.07 -9.62
CA VAL A 186 10.06 -10.73 -10.58
C VAL A 186 10.06 -11.69 -11.77
N LYS A 187 9.93 -13.00 -11.52
CA LYS A 187 10.00 -14.02 -12.57
C LYS A 187 8.72 -14.12 -13.40
N GLU A 188 7.55 -13.96 -12.78
CA GLU A 188 6.25 -14.18 -13.43
C GLU A 188 5.69 -12.90 -14.09
N SER A 189 6.03 -11.73 -13.58
CA SER A 189 5.40 -10.46 -14.03
C SER A 189 6.39 -9.36 -14.41
N ALA A 190 7.68 -9.53 -14.16
CA ALA A 190 8.74 -8.62 -14.54
C ALA A 190 8.42 -7.14 -14.24
N PRO A 191 8.28 -6.73 -12.97
CA PRO A 191 8.01 -5.34 -12.60
C PRO A 191 9.10 -4.43 -13.17
N ARG A 192 8.72 -3.23 -13.64
CA ARG A 192 9.70 -2.30 -14.24
C ARG A 192 10.74 -1.85 -13.26
N THR A 193 10.32 -1.66 -11.98
CA THR A 193 11.27 -1.33 -10.91
C THR A 193 11.06 -2.22 -9.68
N VAL A 194 12.13 -2.36 -8.90
CA VAL A 194 12.14 -2.93 -7.56
C VAL A 194 12.61 -1.85 -6.61
N MET A 195 11.85 -1.55 -5.57
CA MET A 195 12.22 -0.55 -4.57
C MET A 195 12.95 -1.21 -3.40
N CYS A 196 14.20 -0.82 -3.14
CA CYS A 196 14.91 -1.29 -1.96
C CYS A 196 14.36 -0.65 -0.68
N SER A 197 14.44 -1.37 0.44
CA SER A 197 13.94 -0.93 1.73
C SER A 197 14.90 0.01 2.47
N TYR A 198 14.40 0.63 3.55
CA TYR A 198 15.19 1.51 4.43
C TYR A 198 16.21 0.79 5.30
N ASN A 199 15.83 -0.38 5.82
CA ASN A 199 16.55 -1.09 6.88
C ASN A 199 17.88 -1.68 6.39
N LYS A 200 18.71 -2.02 7.35
CA LYS A 200 19.85 -2.92 7.12
C LYS A 200 19.40 -4.37 7.12
N ILE A 201 20.15 -5.20 6.42
CA ILE A 201 20.03 -6.65 6.41
C ILE A 201 21.38 -7.20 6.82
N ASN A 202 21.44 -7.92 7.95
CA ASN A 202 22.69 -8.47 8.51
C ASN A 202 23.80 -7.40 8.58
N GLY A 203 23.46 -6.17 9.01
CA GLY A 203 24.40 -5.07 9.22
C GLY A 203 24.64 -4.14 8.05
N GLU A 204 24.19 -4.47 6.81
CA GLU A 204 24.39 -3.65 5.60
C GLU A 204 23.06 -3.08 5.11
N TYR A 205 23.01 -1.80 4.75
CA TYR A 205 21.79 -1.17 4.21
C TYR A 205 21.31 -1.87 2.94
N ALA A 206 20.00 -2.08 2.83
CA ALA A 206 19.41 -2.73 1.65
C ALA A 206 19.79 -2.02 0.34
N SER A 207 19.90 -0.69 0.35
CA SER A 207 20.34 0.13 -0.78
C SER A 207 21.82 -0.05 -1.18
N GLU A 208 22.63 -0.66 -0.32
CA GLU A 208 24.07 -0.92 -0.53
C GLU A 208 24.41 -2.42 -0.58
N HIS A 209 23.40 -3.29 -0.45
CA HIS A 209 23.57 -4.72 -0.23
C HIS A 209 23.79 -5.47 -1.53
N ARG A 210 25.08 -5.64 -1.92
CA ARG A 210 25.47 -6.27 -3.18
C ARG A 210 24.91 -7.67 -3.34
N TYR A 211 24.97 -8.51 -2.29
CA TYR A 211 24.45 -9.87 -2.34
C TYR A 211 22.95 -9.89 -2.70
N LEU A 212 22.18 -8.97 -2.10
CA LEU A 212 20.74 -8.86 -2.36
C LEU A 212 20.47 -8.31 -3.79
N LEU A 213 21.04 -7.13 -4.11
CA LEU A 213 20.67 -6.39 -5.32
C LEU A 213 21.33 -6.96 -6.59
N THR A 214 22.53 -7.50 -6.49
CA THR A 214 23.25 -8.01 -7.64
C THR A 214 23.25 -9.54 -7.70
N ASP A 215 23.68 -10.23 -6.64
CA ASP A 215 23.90 -11.66 -6.74
C ASP A 215 22.55 -12.40 -6.77
N ILE A 216 21.60 -12.08 -5.88
CA ILE A 216 20.27 -12.69 -5.87
C ILE A 216 19.40 -12.10 -6.99
N LEU A 217 19.06 -10.80 -6.90
CA LEU A 217 18.07 -10.19 -7.78
C LEU A 217 18.45 -10.27 -9.26
N ARG A 218 19.68 -9.87 -9.61
CA ARG A 218 20.09 -9.79 -11.02
C ARG A 218 20.67 -11.08 -11.58
N LYS A 219 21.58 -11.76 -10.83
CA LYS A 219 22.25 -12.96 -11.35
C LYS A 219 21.40 -14.21 -11.21
N GLU A 220 20.84 -14.48 -10.02
CA GLU A 220 20.05 -15.69 -9.81
C GLU A 220 18.66 -15.58 -10.43
N TRP A 221 17.93 -14.48 -10.18
CA TRP A 221 16.57 -14.30 -10.72
C TRP A 221 16.53 -13.72 -12.14
N GLY A 222 17.65 -13.20 -12.63
CA GLY A 222 17.74 -12.66 -13.99
C GLY A 222 17.07 -11.32 -14.21
N TYR A 223 16.77 -10.56 -13.13
CA TYR A 223 16.08 -9.27 -13.21
C TYR A 223 16.86 -8.25 -14.06
N LYS A 224 16.16 -7.63 -15.01
CA LYS A 224 16.71 -6.65 -15.96
C LYS A 224 16.21 -5.22 -15.73
N GLY A 225 15.20 -5.04 -14.88
CA GLY A 225 14.62 -3.74 -14.59
C GLY A 225 15.49 -2.85 -13.70
N CYS A 226 14.98 -1.68 -13.36
CA CYS A 226 15.67 -0.69 -12.55
C CYS A 226 15.41 -0.95 -11.04
N VAL A 227 16.45 -0.79 -10.23
CA VAL A 227 16.33 -0.75 -8.77
C VAL A 227 16.28 0.70 -8.34
N VAL A 228 15.18 1.10 -7.67
CA VAL A 228 14.99 2.42 -7.09
C VAL A 228 15.14 2.37 -5.57
N SER A 229 15.65 3.42 -4.96
CA SER A 229 15.64 3.54 -3.50
C SER A 229 14.23 3.82 -2.99
N ASP A 230 13.91 3.38 -1.78
CA ASP A 230 12.85 4.05 -1.03
C ASP A 230 13.24 5.51 -0.77
N TRP A 231 12.24 6.39 -0.49
CA TRP A 231 12.42 7.84 -0.44
C TRP A 231 13.32 8.27 0.73
N GLY A 232 14.56 8.62 0.38
CA GLY A 232 15.59 8.97 1.35
C GLY A 232 16.37 7.78 1.93
N ALA A 233 16.25 6.59 1.37
CA ALA A 233 16.93 5.37 1.83
C ALA A 233 18.41 5.26 1.47
N VAL A 234 18.96 6.25 0.76
CA VAL A 234 20.37 6.21 0.32
C VAL A 234 21.29 6.74 1.42
N ASN A 235 22.19 5.89 1.91
CA ASN A 235 23.22 6.27 2.87
C ASN A 235 24.57 6.54 2.18
N ASN A 236 25.05 5.65 1.29
CA ASN A 236 26.25 5.85 0.48
C ASN A 236 25.95 5.57 -0.99
N ARG A 237 25.83 6.64 -1.78
CA ARG A 237 25.39 6.52 -3.17
C ARG A 237 26.36 5.73 -4.07
N VAL A 238 27.67 5.88 -3.83
CA VAL A 238 28.70 5.16 -4.62
C VAL A 238 28.65 3.67 -4.34
N LYS A 239 28.55 3.27 -3.06
CA LYS A 239 28.33 1.87 -2.69
C LYS A 239 27.03 1.33 -3.25
N GLY A 240 25.95 2.13 -3.22
CA GLY A 240 24.68 1.75 -3.80
C GLY A 240 24.78 1.40 -5.28
N LEU A 241 25.44 2.24 -6.10
CA LEU A 241 25.71 1.93 -7.51
C LEU A 241 26.52 0.62 -7.67
N GLN A 242 27.58 0.46 -6.89
CA GLN A 242 28.41 -0.76 -6.92
C GLN A 242 27.61 -2.01 -6.50
N ALA A 243 26.60 -1.85 -5.65
CA ALA A 243 25.71 -2.92 -5.22
C ALA A 243 24.59 -3.24 -6.22
N GLY A 244 24.25 -2.30 -7.12
CA GLY A 244 23.19 -2.49 -8.12
C GLY A 244 21.97 -1.59 -7.94
N LEU A 245 22.03 -0.54 -7.08
CA LEU A 245 21.03 0.51 -6.95
C LEU A 245 21.19 1.51 -8.10
N ASP A 246 20.18 1.61 -8.97
CA ASP A 246 20.25 2.43 -10.18
C ASP A 246 19.78 3.88 -9.93
N LEU A 247 18.60 4.06 -9.32
CA LEU A 247 17.96 5.36 -9.16
C LEU A 247 17.76 5.71 -7.69
N GLU A 248 18.24 6.88 -7.29
CA GLU A 248 17.99 7.47 -5.98
C GLU A 248 16.72 8.34 -6.03
N MET A 249 15.79 8.15 -5.10
CA MET A 249 14.64 9.03 -4.88
C MET A 249 14.55 9.45 -3.41
N PRO A 250 14.08 10.68 -3.14
CA PRO A 250 13.97 11.80 -4.04
C PRO A 250 15.31 12.45 -4.36
N TYR A 251 15.30 13.60 -4.99
CA TYR A 251 16.49 14.40 -5.31
C TYR A 251 17.29 14.81 -4.06
N SER A 252 18.61 14.57 -4.10
CA SER A 252 19.56 14.88 -3.00
C SER A 252 20.24 16.26 -3.11
N GLY A 253 19.65 17.21 -3.86
CA GLY A 253 20.27 18.52 -4.09
C GLY A 253 21.54 18.45 -4.95
N GLY A 254 21.73 17.39 -5.72
CA GLY A 254 22.93 17.14 -6.52
C GLY A 254 24.16 16.76 -5.68
N TYR A 255 24.00 16.55 -4.36
CA TYR A 255 25.10 16.12 -3.52
C TYR A 255 25.62 14.76 -3.96
N ASN A 256 24.74 13.79 -4.10
CA ASN A 256 25.11 12.44 -4.49
C ASN A 256 25.57 12.33 -5.93
N ASP A 257 25.03 13.15 -6.86
CA ASP A 257 25.50 13.25 -8.24
C ASP A 257 26.99 13.62 -8.27
N ARG A 258 27.40 14.64 -7.49
CA ARG A 258 28.80 15.05 -7.37
C ARG A 258 29.71 13.97 -6.75
N GLN A 259 29.17 13.17 -5.80
CA GLN A 259 29.92 12.04 -5.24
C GLN A 259 30.19 10.95 -6.29
N ILE A 260 29.22 10.67 -7.16
CA ILE A 260 29.37 9.73 -8.28
C ILE A 260 30.45 10.23 -9.24
N VAL A 261 30.36 11.47 -9.72
CA VAL A 261 31.33 12.09 -10.64
C VAL A 261 32.75 12.01 -10.06
N LYS A 262 32.89 12.43 -8.78
CA LYS A 262 34.20 12.37 -8.10
C LYS A 262 34.72 10.94 -7.98
N ALA A 263 33.85 9.96 -7.66
CA ALA A 263 34.27 8.57 -7.53
C ALA A 263 34.78 7.97 -8.85
N VAL A 264 34.13 8.31 -9.97
CA VAL A 264 34.62 7.89 -11.31
C VAL A 264 35.95 8.54 -11.65
N GLN A 265 36.06 9.87 -11.44
CA GLN A 265 37.31 10.59 -11.72
C GLN A 265 38.50 10.10 -10.88
N GLU A 266 38.25 9.65 -9.66
CA GLU A 266 39.27 9.08 -8.76
C GLU A 266 39.52 7.57 -8.98
N GLY A 267 38.80 6.92 -9.91
CA GLY A 267 38.91 5.49 -10.18
C GLY A 267 38.35 4.57 -9.08
N ARG A 268 37.50 5.11 -8.18
CA ARG A 268 36.80 4.36 -7.11
C ARG A 268 35.50 3.73 -7.60
N LEU A 269 34.93 4.21 -8.68
CA LEU A 269 33.75 3.67 -9.37
C LEU A 269 34.11 3.51 -10.85
N ASP A 270 33.90 2.33 -11.40
CA ASP A 270 34.03 2.10 -12.83
C ASP A 270 32.88 2.79 -13.56
N GLU A 271 33.15 3.59 -14.58
CA GLU A 271 32.15 4.28 -15.39
C GLU A 271 31.17 3.27 -16.06
N ALA A 272 31.64 2.06 -16.38
CA ALA A 272 30.78 1.01 -16.93
C ALA A 272 29.63 0.63 -15.96
N VAL A 273 29.86 0.65 -14.65
CA VAL A 273 28.81 0.41 -13.65
C VAL A 273 27.76 1.53 -13.67
N LEU A 274 28.21 2.78 -13.85
CA LEU A 274 27.31 3.93 -14.00
C LEU A 274 26.53 3.83 -15.32
N ASP A 275 27.17 3.45 -16.41
CA ASP A 275 26.52 3.27 -17.71
C ASP A 275 25.43 2.20 -17.67
N GLU A 276 25.64 1.10 -16.97
CA GLU A 276 24.62 0.08 -16.75
C GLU A 276 23.42 0.60 -15.95
N ALA A 277 23.66 1.41 -14.90
CA ALA A 277 22.58 2.02 -14.13
C ALA A 277 21.77 3.01 -14.99
N VAL A 278 22.46 3.86 -15.75
CA VAL A 278 21.83 4.79 -16.71
C VAL A 278 21.02 4.05 -17.76
N GLU A 279 21.52 2.94 -18.31
CA GLU A 279 20.78 2.12 -19.27
C GLU A 279 19.44 1.64 -18.69
N ARG A 280 19.42 1.17 -17.42
CA ARG A 280 18.20 0.71 -16.75
C ARG A 280 17.22 1.86 -16.47
N VAL A 281 17.72 3.01 -16.03
CA VAL A 281 16.89 4.21 -15.85
C VAL A 281 16.28 4.67 -17.17
N LEU A 282 17.06 4.71 -18.25
CA LEU A 282 16.57 5.09 -19.58
C LEU A 282 15.50 4.11 -20.12
N ASN A 283 15.64 2.81 -19.83
CA ASN A 283 14.60 1.84 -20.17
C ASN A 283 13.27 2.15 -19.49
N VAL A 284 13.30 2.57 -18.22
CA VAL A 284 12.08 3.01 -17.49
C VAL A 284 11.51 4.28 -18.11
N VAL A 285 12.35 5.27 -18.37
CA VAL A 285 11.94 6.58 -18.92
C VAL A 285 11.31 6.41 -20.30
N PHE A 286 11.97 5.72 -21.23
CA PHE A 286 11.41 5.55 -22.58
C PHE A 286 10.20 4.62 -22.61
N ALA A 287 10.14 3.60 -21.76
CA ALA A 287 8.94 2.79 -21.66
C ALA A 287 7.73 3.60 -21.14
N GLY A 288 7.95 4.52 -20.20
CA GLY A 288 6.91 5.43 -19.72
C GLY A 288 6.42 6.39 -20.80
N GLU A 289 7.34 6.95 -21.59
CA GLU A 289 7.00 7.85 -22.71
C GLU A 289 6.26 7.10 -23.85
N GLU A 290 6.82 5.97 -24.29
CA GLU A 290 6.31 5.21 -25.45
C GLU A 290 4.96 4.53 -25.17
N GLN A 291 4.65 4.22 -23.91
CA GLN A 291 3.41 3.55 -23.53
C GLN A 291 2.36 4.51 -22.95
N HIS A 292 2.64 5.79 -22.93
CA HIS A 292 1.65 6.79 -22.53
C HIS A 292 0.49 6.84 -23.52
N ARG A 293 -0.75 6.82 -23.00
CA ARG A 293 -2.02 6.77 -23.75
C ARG A 293 -2.88 7.97 -23.38
N PRO A 294 -2.67 9.14 -24.00
CA PRO A 294 -3.36 10.38 -23.63
C PRO A 294 -4.88 10.34 -23.87
N GLU A 295 -5.37 9.36 -24.62
CA GLU A 295 -6.79 9.15 -24.88
C GLU A 295 -7.53 8.40 -23.75
N VAL A 296 -6.82 7.83 -22.80
CA VAL A 296 -7.43 7.11 -21.67
C VAL A 296 -8.08 8.08 -20.70
N ILE A 297 -9.34 7.82 -20.37
CA ILE A 297 -10.13 8.57 -19.41
C ILE A 297 -10.55 7.62 -18.30
N SER A 298 -10.32 8.00 -17.04
CA SER A 298 -10.83 7.28 -15.88
C SER A 298 -12.27 7.73 -15.57
N ASP A 299 -13.16 6.76 -15.43
CA ASP A 299 -14.53 6.98 -14.93
C ASP A 299 -14.62 6.63 -13.45
N LYS A 300 -14.37 7.62 -12.60
CA LYS A 300 -14.32 7.45 -11.14
C LYS A 300 -15.62 6.90 -10.54
N GLU A 301 -16.78 7.14 -11.15
CA GLU A 301 -18.07 6.56 -10.69
C GLU A 301 -18.15 5.06 -10.99
N THR A 302 -17.71 4.63 -12.17
CA THR A 302 -17.62 3.21 -12.51
C THR A 302 -16.56 2.52 -11.65
N ASP A 303 -15.41 3.15 -11.44
CA ASP A 303 -14.31 2.58 -10.67
C ASP A 303 -14.63 2.54 -9.16
N HIS A 304 -15.43 3.48 -8.64
CA HIS A 304 -15.99 3.40 -7.29
C HIS A 304 -16.85 2.14 -7.09
N LYS A 305 -17.71 1.82 -8.07
CA LYS A 305 -18.52 0.59 -8.00
C LYS A 305 -17.64 -0.66 -7.99
N LYS A 306 -16.58 -0.68 -8.81
CA LYS A 306 -15.59 -1.78 -8.80
C LYS A 306 -14.91 -1.90 -7.43
N ALA A 307 -14.56 -0.78 -6.77
CA ALA A 307 -13.97 -0.81 -5.44
C ALA A 307 -14.92 -1.44 -4.41
N ALA A 308 -16.22 -1.11 -4.46
CA ALA A 308 -17.24 -1.73 -3.61
C ALA A 308 -17.46 -3.22 -3.94
N ASP A 309 -17.44 -3.59 -5.23
CA ASP A 309 -17.56 -4.98 -5.67
C ASP A 309 -16.36 -5.81 -5.18
N ILE A 310 -15.14 -5.28 -5.31
CA ILE A 310 -13.92 -5.92 -4.82
C ILE A 310 -13.99 -6.13 -3.31
N GLU A 311 -14.39 -5.12 -2.54
CA GLU A 311 -14.49 -5.25 -1.08
C GLU A 311 -15.51 -6.30 -0.67
N THR A 312 -16.62 -6.43 -1.39
CA THR A 312 -17.62 -7.48 -1.13
C THR A 312 -17.01 -8.89 -1.21
N GLU A 313 -16.06 -9.10 -2.15
CA GLU A 313 -15.33 -10.37 -2.32
C GLU A 313 -14.15 -10.53 -1.32
N CYS A 314 -13.74 -9.46 -0.64
CA CYS A 314 -12.62 -9.47 0.31
C CYS A 314 -13.05 -9.69 1.75
N ALA A 315 -14.30 -9.39 2.09
CA ALA A 315 -14.82 -9.51 3.44
C ALA A 315 -14.79 -10.96 3.95
N VAL A 316 -14.49 -11.13 5.24
CA VAL A 316 -14.40 -12.46 5.86
C VAL A 316 -15.41 -12.61 6.98
N LEU A 317 -16.28 -13.61 6.86
CA LEU A 317 -17.23 -14.00 7.91
C LEU A 317 -16.50 -14.88 8.92
N LEU A 318 -16.08 -14.30 10.06
CA LEU A 318 -15.33 -15.01 11.09
C LEU A 318 -16.22 -15.90 11.95
N GLU A 319 -17.42 -15.39 12.32
CA GLU A 319 -18.42 -16.09 13.13
C GLU A 319 -19.82 -15.78 12.63
N ASN A 320 -20.71 -16.78 12.63
CA ASN A 320 -22.13 -16.58 12.33
C ASN A 320 -22.98 -17.72 12.91
N ASN A 321 -23.83 -17.42 13.87
CA ASN A 321 -24.80 -18.38 14.42
C ASN A 321 -26.09 -18.54 13.57
N GLY A 322 -26.10 -17.95 12.38
CA GLY A 322 -27.24 -17.93 11.45
C GLY A 322 -28.02 -16.61 11.48
N ILE A 323 -27.49 -15.55 12.13
CA ILE A 323 -28.15 -14.24 12.14
C ILE A 323 -27.95 -13.48 10.82
N LEU A 324 -26.82 -13.67 10.16
CA LEU A 324 -26.52 -13.10 8.83
C LEU A 324 -26.91 -14.08 7.72
N PRO A 325 -27.40 -13.56 6.57
CA PRO A 325 -27.70 -12.15 6.27
C PRO A 325 -28.91 -11.62 7.08
N LEU A 326 -28.90 -10.31 7.37
CA LEU A 326 -29.97 -9.68 8.10
C LEU A 326 -31.25 -9.61 7.25
N ASN A 327 -32.39 -9.96 7.85
CA ASN A 327 -33.67 -9.81 7.20
C ASN A 327 -34.08 -8.32 7.14
N THR A 328 -34.57 -7.87 6.00
CA THR A 328 -34.93 -6.46 5.75
C THR A 328 -36.07 -5.92 6.67
N ASP A 329 -36.84 -6.80 7.32
CA ASP A 329 -37.95 -6.43 8.19
C ASP A 329 -37.51 -6.10 9.63
N ARG A 330 -36.22 -6.36 9.96
CA ARG A 330 -35.73 -6.15 11.33
C ARG A 330 -35.43 -4.67 11.57
N LYS A 331 -35.68 -4.24 12.80
CA LYS A 331 -35.16 -2.96 13.31
C LYS A 331 -33.71 -3.13 13.67
N VAL A 332 -32.83 -2.41 13.01
CA VAL A 332 -31.39 -2.51 13.19
C VAL A 332 -30.84 -1.26 13.86
N ALA A 333 -30.03 -1.44 14.88
CA ALA A 333 -29.24 -0.38 15.50
C ALA A 333 -27.81 -0.44 14.97
N TYR A 334 -27.31 0.64 14.36
CA TYR A 334 -25.89 0.83 14.05
C TYR A 334 -25.23 1.57 15.19
N ILE A 335 -24.16 1.00 15.74
CA ILE A 335 -23.45 1.52 16.91
C ILE A 335 -21.95 1.58 16.59
N GLY A 336 -21.32 2.68 16.97
CA GLY A 336 -19.89 2.93 16.69
C GLY A 336 -19.67 4.03 15.66
N GLU A 337 -18.67 4.88 15.87
CA GLU A 337 -18.38 6.01 14.96
C GLU A 337 -18.00 5.51 13.56
N PHE A 338 -17.45 4.30 13.41
CA PHE A 338 -17.11 3.73 12.10
C PHE A 338 -18.35 3.47 11.21
N ALA A 339 -19.55 3.38 11.76
CA ALA A 339 -20.79 3.30 10.96
C ALA A 339 -21.03 4.58 10.13
N GLU A 340 -20.60 5.74 10.66
CA GLU A 340 -20.75 7.07 10.05
C GLU A 340 -19.46 7.50 9.32
N LYS A 341 -18.31 7.19 9.91
CA LYS A 341 -16.97 7.54 9.41
C LYS A 341 -16.12 6.26 9.35
N PRO A 342 -16.21 5.49 8.26
CA PRO A 342 -15.51 4.21 8.20
C PRO A 342 -13.99 4.39 8.21
N ARG A 343 -13.29 3.45 8.85
CA ARG A 343 -11.85 3.28 8.67
C ARG A 343 -11.64 2.47 7.40
N TYR A 344 -11.36 3.12 6.27
CA TYR A 344 -11.36 2.51 4.94
C TYR A 344 -9.96 2.38 4.33
N GLN A 345 -8.93 3.02 4.90
CA GLN A 345 -7.55 2.97 4.44
C GLN A 345 -6.56 3.20 5.59
N GLY A 346 -5.27 2.89 5.36
CA GLY A 346 -4.18 3.16 6.29
C GLY A 346 -3.59 4.56 6.15
N GLY A 347 -2.79 4.98 7.14
CA GLY A 347 -2.06 6.23 7.14
C GLY A 347 -0.65 6.11 6.57
N GLY A 348 -0.07 7.21 6.13
CA GLY A 348 1.28 7.30 5.58
C GLY A 348 1.34 7.48 4.07
N SER A 349 2.40 6.97 3.44
CA SER A 349 2.66 7.15 2.01
C SER A 349 1.58 6.54 1.10
N SER A 350 0.85 5.53 1.57
CA SER A 350 -0.25 4.89 0.83
C SER A 350 -1.60 5.59 0.99
N HIS A 351 -1.68 6.72 1.73
CA HIS A 351 -2.93 7.43 1.97
C HIS A 351 -3.44 8.14 0.72
N ILE A 352 -4.63 7.76 0.26
CA ILE A 352 -5.29 8.29 -0.94
C ILE A 352 -6.25 9.42 -0.56
N ASN A 353 -6.38 10.44 -1.42
CA ASN A 353 -7.44 11.43 -1.34
C ASN A 353 -8.66 10.92 -2.12
N PRO A 354 -9.65 10.27 -1.45
CA PRO A 354 -10.68 9.56 -2.17
C PRO A 354 -11.62 10.52 -2.91
N PHE A 355 -12.06 10.09 -4.06
CA PHE A 355 -13.09 10.77 -4.83
C PHE A 355 -14.40 10.88 -4.03
N ARG A 356 -14.78 9.79 -3.38
CA ARG A 356 -15.97 9.67 -2.52
C ARG A 356 -15.73 8.58 -1.49
N VAL A 357 -16.32 8.69 -0.33
CA VAL A 357 -16.37 7.61 0.68
C VAL A 357 -17.83 7.38 1.02
N VAL A 358 -18.27 6.13 1.01
CA VAL A 358 -19.61 5.73 1.40
C VAL A 358 -19.54 4.96 2.72
N SER A 359 -20.20 5.51 3.75
CA SER A 359 -20.31 4.87 5.05
C SER A 359 -21.45 3.83 5.08
N ALA A 360 -21.49 2.98 6.11
CA ALA A 360 -22.61 2.05 6.30
C ALA A 360 -23.94 2.79 6.50
N LEU A 361 -23.91 3.96 7.16
CA LEU A 361 -25.12 4.79 7.31
C LEU A 361 -25.57 5.38 5.98
N ASP A 362 -24.65 5.86 5.14
CA ASP A 362 -24.98 6.38 3.81
C ASP A 362 -25.60 5.27 2.95
N ALA A 363 -24.98 4.10 2.90
CA ALA A 363 -25.47 2.96 2.13
C ALA A 363 -26.85 2.50 2.59
N ALA A 364 -27.08 2.40 3.90
CA ALA A 364 -28.40 2.09 4.45
C ALA A 364 -29.44 3.14 4.07
N GLY A 365 -29.10 4.43 4.14
CA GLY A 365 -29.96 5.53 3.73
C GLY A 365 -30.33 5.50 2.25
N GLU A 366 -29.37 5.27 1.37
CA GLU A 366 -29.58 5.15 -0.09
C GLU A 366 -30.51 3.98 -0.46
N LYS A 367 -30.47 2.89 0.32
CA LYS A 367 -31.37 1.74 0.16
C LYS A 367 -32.73 1.92 0.86
N GLY A 368 -32.94 3.03 1.55
CA GLY A 368 -34.17 3.28 2.30
C GLY A 368 -34.37 2.36 3.52
N ARG A 369 -33.27 1.79 4.05
CA ARG A 369 -33.31 0.96 5.25
C ARG A 369 -33.52 1.83 6.49
N SER A 370 -34.42 1.40 7.39
CA SER A 370 -34.66 2.09 8.65
C SER A 370 -33.66 1.59 9.70
N VAL A 371 -32.55 2.33 9.88
CA VAL A 371 -31.57 2.08 10.94
C VAL A 371 -31.59 3.20 11.96
N THR A 372 -31.39 2.85 13.24
CA THR A 372 -31.13 3.82 14.31
C THR A 372 -29.65 3.89 14.58
N TYR A 373 -29.12 5.06 14.96
CA TYR A 373 -27.68 5.27 15.14
C TYR A 373 -27.32 5.83 16.52
N ALA A 374 -26.24 5.25 17.06
CA ALA A 374 -25.54 5.79 18.23
C ALA A 374 -24.03 5.75 18.02
N LYS A 375 -23.35 6.88 18.23
CA LYS A 375 -21.89 7.01 18.04
C LYS A 375 -21.08 6.02 18.90
N GLY A 376 -21.45 5.87 20.17
CA GLY A 376 -20.83 4.93 21.10
C GLY A 376 -19.45 5.32 21.59
N PHE A 377 -18.49 5.56 20.70
CA PHE A 377 -17.12 5.93 21.03
C PHE A 377 -16.53 6.94 20.04
N SER A 378 -15.36 7.52 20.36
CA SER A 378 -14.62 8.39 19.45
C SER A 378 -13.48 7.67 18.76
N MET A 379 -13.32 7.91 17.43
CA MET A 379 -12.18 7.44 16.64
C MET A 379 -10.88 8.21 16.89
N GLU A 380 -10.96 9.42 17.43
CA GLU A 380 -9.79 10.28 17.64
C GLU A 380 -8.95 9.85 18.83
N ASN A 381 -9.55 9.10 19.76
CA ASN A 381 -8.91 8.64 20.98
C ASN A 381 -9.61 7.39 21.52
N ASP A 382 -9.01 6.73 22.50
CA ASP A 382 -9.64 5.61 23.23
C ASP A 382 -10.58 6.16 24.31
N ALA A 383 -11.68 6.84 23.90
CA ALA A 383 -12.60 7.49 24.80
C ALA A 383 -14.06 7.23 24.45
N MET A 384 -14.88 7.05 25.50
CA MET A 384 -16.33 6.95 25.46
C MET A 384 -16.88 7.61 26.73
N THR A 385 -17.78 8.55 26.56
CA THR A 385 -18.49 9.17 27.70
C THR A 385 -19.63 8.26 28.18
N GLU A 386 -20.01 8.38 29.47
CA GLU A 386 -21.17 7.64 29.98
C GLU A 386 -22.46 7.98 29.22
N GLN A 387 -22.60 9.21 28.75
CA GLN A 387 -23.76 9.63 27.96
C GLN A 387 -23.80 8.93 26.58
N GLU A 388 -22.65 8.76 25.92
CA GLU A 388 -22.55 8.00 24.65
C GLU A 388 -22.87 6.53 24.88
N LEU A 389 -22.35 5.93 25.97
CA LEU A 389 -22.67 4.57 26.36
C LEU A 389 -24.18 4.39 26.62
N GLU A 390 -24.80 5.23 27.47
CA GLU A 390 -26.22 5.16 27.75
C GLU A 390 -27.09 5.29 26.49
N LYS A 391 -26.72 6.17 25.57
CA LYS A 391 -27.38 6.30 24.28
C LYS A 391 -27.26 5.02 23.46
N ALA A 392 -26.05 4.44 23.37
CA ALA A 392 -25.80 3.20 22.64
C ALA A 392 -26.61 2.03 23.20
N LEU A 393 -26.65 1.87 24.54
CA LEU A 393 -27.42 0.82 25.20
C LEU A 393 -28.93 0.94 24.96
N ARG A 394 -29.49 2.14 25.01
CA ARG A 394 -30.90 2.38 24.69
C ARG A 394 -31.20 2.03 23.22
N THR A 395 -30.36 2.51 22.31
CA THR A 395 -30.51 2.27 20.87
C THR A 395 -30.43 0.77 20.56
N ALA A 396 -29.53 0.03 21.21
CA ALA A 396 -29.44 -1.42 21.09
C ALA A 396 -30.65 -2.17 21.64
N ALA A 397 -31.15 -1.76 22.82
CA ALA A 397 -32.28 -2.42 23.48
C ALA A 397 -33.63 -2.24 22.74
N GLU A 398 -33.77 -1.18 21.95
CA GLU A 398 -34.98 -0.87 21.17
C GLU A 398 -34.99 -1.53 19.78
N ALA A 399 -33.85 -2.16 19.37
CA ALA A 399 -33.69 -2.82 18.09
C ALA A 399 -33.84 -4.34 18.18
N ASP A 400 -34.12 -5.00 17.06
CA ASP A 400 -34.12 -6.46 16.94
C ASP A 400 -32.68 -7.03 16.84
N VAL A 401 -31.73 -6.22 16.32
CA VAL A 401 -30.32 -6.54 16.14
C VAL A 401 -29.50 -5.27 16.36
N ALA A 402 -28.39 -5.38 17.09
CA ALA A 402 -27.36 -4.35 17.15
C ALA A 402 -26.17 -4.75 16.27
N VAL A 403 -25.79 -3.90 15.31
CA VAL A 403 -24.58 -4.01 14.51
C VAL A 403 -23.57 -3.00 15.04
N ILE A 404 -22.49 -3.49 15.65
CA ILE A 404 -21.44 -2.66 16.23
C ILE A 404 -20.28 -2.58 15.26
N PHE A 405 -19.95 -1.36 14.83
CA PHE A 405 -18.81 -1.08 13.97
C PHE A 405 -17.60 -0.74 14.84
N ALA A 406 -16.62 -1.61 14.85
CA ALA A 406 -15.42 -1.52 15.68
C ALA A 406 -14.14 -1.71 14.85
N GLY A 407 -12.96 -1.53 15.43
CA GLY A 407 -11.69 -1.73 14.73
C GLY A 407 -10.61 -0.79 15.23
N LEU A 408 -9.56 -0.59 14.42
CA LEU A 408 -8.42 0.24 14.78
C LEU A 408 -8.54 1.63 14.17
N PRO A 409 -8.66 2.70 14.95
CA PRO A 409 -8.47 4.08 14.49
C PRO A 409 -7.06 4.29 13.92
N GLU A 410 -6.89 5.29 13.07
CA GLU A 410 -5.61 5.60 12.42
C GLU A 410 -4.45 5.82 13.40
N ILE A 411 -4.72 6.42 14.54
CA ILE A 411 -3.73 6.63 15.61
C ILE A 411 -3.18 5.33 16.21
N PHE A 412 -3.82 4.20 15.99
CA PHE A 412 -3.37 2.88 16.48
C PHE A 412 -2.58 2.10 15.42
N GLU A 413 -2.73 2.46 14.13
CA GLU A 413 -2.16 1.71 13.02
C GLU A 413 -1.84 2.63 11.85
N SER A 414 -0.55 2.83 11.53
CA SER A 414 -0.09 3.68 10.43
C SER A 414 1.36 3.36 10.07
N GLU A 415 1.79 3.80 8.90
CA GLU A 415 3.22 3.95 8.59
C GLU A 415 3.88 4.90 9.60
N GLY A 416 5.13 4.59 9.98
CA GLY A 416 5.98 5.39 10.85
C GLY A 416 6.09 4.90 12.29
N TYR A 417 5.20 4.04 12.75
CA TYR A 417 5.25 3.43 14.08
C TYR A 417 4.59 2.05 14.13
N ASP A 418 5.03 1.21 15.06
CA ASP A 418 4.44 -0.09 15.33
C ASP A 418 3.44 -0.01 16.49
N ARG A 419 2.45 -0.90 16.48
CA ARG A 419 1.52 -1.09 17.58
C ARG A 419 2.25 -1.68 18.80
N THR A 420 1.73 -1.38 19.99
CA THR A 420 2.26 -1.89 21.27
C THR A 420 1.43 -3.06 21.82
N SER A 421 0.25 -3.31 21.27
CA SER A 421 -0.69 -4.35 21.69
C SER A 421 -1.56 -4.78 20.53
N MET A 422 -2.05 -6.04 20.57
CA MET A 422 -3.08 -6.54 19.63
C MET A 422 -4.51 -6.19 20.05
N LYS A 423 -4.69 -5.55 21.21
CA LYS A 423 -6.02 -5.19 21.71
C LYS A 423 -6.67 -4.11 20.84
N LEU A 424 -7.98 -4.17 20.75
CA LEU A 424 -8.79 -3.03 20.33
C LEU A 424 -8.67 -1.88 21.35
N PRO A 425 -9.06 -0.65 21.00
CA PRO A 425 -9.29 0.41 21.97
C PRO A 425 -10.21 -0.07 23.10
N GLN A 426 -9.84 0.20 24.35
CA GLN A 426 -10.55 -0.34 25.52
C GLN A 426 -12.01 0.08 25.57
N CYS A 427 -12.31 1.29 25.09
CA CYS A 427 -13.69 1.77 25.02
C CYS A 427 -14.58 0.92 24.11
N GLN A 428 -14.03 0.34 23.04
CA GLN A 428 -14.78 -0.50 22.10
C GLN A 428 -15.09 -1.88 22.72
N ASP A 429 -14.13 -2.53 23.37
CA ASP A 429 -14.36 -3.79 24.11
C ASP A 429 -15.43 -3.59 25.18
N ARG A 430 -15.34 -2.49 25.98
CA ARG A 430 -16.34 -2.13 26.99
C ARG A 430 -17.71 -1.92 26.35
N LEU A 431 -17.81 -1.21 25.23
CA LEU A 431 -19.07 -0.96 24.54
C LEU A 431 -19.74 -2.28 24.12
N ILE A 432 -18.99 -3.19 23.49
CA ILE A 432 -19.49 -4.48 23.05
C ILE A 432 -19.99 -5.31 24.24
N GLU A 433 -19.22 -5.39 25.32
CA GLU A 433 -19.60 -6.12 26.53
C GLU A 433 -20.84 -5.55 27.23
N GLU A 434 -21.01 -4.23 27.25
CA GLU A 434 -22.20 -3.60 27.83
C GLU A 434 -23.43 -3.76 26.93
N VAL A 435 -23.30 -3.67 25.61
CA VAL A 435 -24.39 -3.91 24.66
C VAL A 435 -24.89 -5.35 24.77
N LEU A 436 -24.00 -6.34 24.92
CA LEU A 436 -24.37 -7.76 25.11
C LEU A 436 -25.27 -8.01 26.34
N LYS A 437 -25.26 -7.12 27.34
CA LYS A 437 -26.14 -7.25 28.52
C LYS A 437 -27.61 -6.86 28.25
N VAL A 438 -27.85 -6.05 27.21
CA VAL A 438 -29.16 -5.51 26.87
C VAL A 438 -29.71 -5.98 25.52
N GLN A 439 -28.84 -6.53 24.66
CA GLN A 439 -29.22 -7.04 23.34
C GLN A 439 -28.52 -8.38 23.07
N PRO A 440 -29.26 -9.50 22.93
CA PRO A 440 -28.66 -10.81 22.67
C PRO A 440 -28.23 -11.00 21.20
N ASN A 441 -28.78 -10.24 20.26
CA ASN A 441 -28.50 -10.34 18.84
C ASN A 441 -27.47 -9.26 18.45
N VAL A 442 -26.20 -9.52 18.66
CA VAL A 442 -25.11 -8.59 18.36
C VAL A 442 -24.30 -9.10 17.20
N VAL A 443 -24.14 -8.27 16.19
CA VAL A 443 -23.19 -8.45 15.07
C VAL A 443 -22.06 -7.43 15.24
N VAL A 444 -20.83 -7.85 15.07
CA VAL A 444 -19.68 -6.93 15.06
C VAL A 444 -19.07 -6.88 13.67
N VAL A 445 -18.95 -5.66 13.14
CA VAL A 445 -18.26 -5.36 11.88
C VAL A 445 -16.91 -4.75 12.22
N LEU A 446 -15.82 -5.38 11.78
CA LEU A 446 -14.46 -4.97 12.10
C LEU A 446 -13.81 -4.20 10.94
N HIS A 447 -13.12 -3.12 11.31
CA HIS A 447 -12.32 -2.28 10.40
C HIS A 447 -10.89 -2.13 10.93
N ASN A 448 -10.00 -3.05 10.54
CA ASN A 448 -8.60 -3.07 10.97
C ASN A 448 -7.68 -3.64 9.89
N GLY A 449 -6.47 -3.12 9.79
CA GLY A 449 -5.48 -3.57 8.80
C GLY A 449 -4.51 -4.62 9.34
N SER A 450 -4.54 -4.90 10.65
CA SER A 450 -3.68 -5.88 11.30
C SER A 450 -4.46 -6.66 12.38
N PRO A 451 -3.97 -7.84 12.80
CA PRO A 451 -4.69 -8.70 13.73
C PRO A 451 -5.05 -8.02 15.06
N VAL A 452 -6.24 -8.35 15.58
CA VAL A 452 -6.77 -7.86 16.86
C VAL A 452 -7.26 -8.99 17.74
N GLU A 453 -7.19 -8.78 19.07
CA GLU A 453 -7.79 -9.68 20.06
C GLU A 453 -9.29 -9.39 20.18
N LEU A 454 -10.11 -10.44 20.24
CA LEU A 454 -11.57 -10.36 20.31
C LEU A 454 -12.08 -11.13 21.55
N PRO A 455 -11.97 -10.55 22.77
CA PRO A 455 -12.29 -11.28 24.02
C PRO A 455 -13.79 -11.62 24.18
N TRP A 456 -14.62 -11.10 23.35
CA TRP A 456 -16.08 -11.28 23.31
C TRP A 456 -16.56 -12.13 22.12
N ALA A 457 -15.65 -12.68 21.31
CA ALA A 457 -15.98 -13.38 20.06
C ALA A 457 -17.02 -14.52 20.25
N ASP A 458 -16.88 -15.30 21.31
CA ASP A 458 -17.80 -16.40 21.65
C ASP A 458 -19.18 -15.97 22.18
N LYS A 459 -19.42 -14.67 22.36
CA LYS A 459 -20.64 -14.10 22.93
C LYS A 459 -21.52 -13.39 21.91
N VAL A 460 -20.95 -12.99 20.79
CA VAL A 460 -21.68 -12.27 19.73
C VAL A 460 -22.31 -13.26 18.73
N SER A 461 -23.31 -12.77 17.99
CA SER A 461 -24.05 -13.61 17.04
C SER A 461 -23.34 -13.78 15.71
N ALA A 462 -22.57 -12.77 15.29
CA ALA A 462 -21.73 -12.84 14.10
C ALA A 462 -20.57 -11.82 14.17
N ILE A 463 -19.50 -12.10 13.47
CA ILE A 463 -18.35 -11.21 13.28
C ILE A 463 -18.02 -11.17 11.81
N LEU A 464 -18.07 -9.97 11.21
CA LEU A 464 -17.70 -9.71 9.83
C LEU A 464 -16.45 -8.82 9.80
N GLU A 465 -15.37 -9.32 9.24
CA GLU A 465 -14.13 -8.56 9.05
C GLU A 465 -14.14 -7.88 7.69
N MET A 466 -14.17 -6.55 7.68
CA MET A 466 -14.16 -5.68 6.50
C MET A 466 -12.79 -5.06 6.25
N TYR A 467 -11.82 -5.34 7.08
CA TYR A 467 -10.48 -4.77 6.95
C TYR A 467 -10.47 -3.25 6.74
N LEU A 468 -9.60 -2.78 5.84
CA LEU A 468 -9.57 -1.40 5.32
C LEU A 468 -10.10 -1.45 3.89
N GLY A 469 -11.41 -1.48 3.76
CA GLY A 469 -12.16 -1.89 2.57
C GLY A 469 -12.30 -0.84 1.47
N GLY A 470 -11.49 0.23 1.51
CA GLY A 470 -11.54 1.27 0.49
C GLY A 470 -12.80 2.14 0.57
N GLN A 471 -12.94 3.02 -0.42
CA GLN A 471 -13.98 4.05 -0.42
C GLN A 471 -15.42 3.54 -0.53
N GLY A 472 -15.62 2.29 -0.98
CA GLY A 472 -16.93 1.63 -1.14
C GLY A 472 -17.31 0.69 0.00
N VAL A 473 -16.59 0.73 1.13
CA VAL A 473 -16.75 -0.23 2.24
C VAL A 473 -18.15 -0.29 2.83
N GLY A 474 -18.86 0.85 2.89
CA GLY A 474 -20.26 0.88 3.39
C GLY A 474 -21.23 0.19 2.45
N GLU A 475 -21.06 0.35 1.12
CA GLU A 475 -21.89 -0.34 0.12
C GLU A 475 -21.63 -1.86 0.15
N ALA A 476 -20.36 -2.27 0.32
CA ALA A 476 -19.99 -3.67 0.47
C ALA A 476 -20.62 -4.27 1.74
N CYS A 477 -20.52 -3.56 2.87
CA CYS A 477 -21.14 -3.98 4.14
C CYS A 477 -22.68 -4.13 4.04
N ASP A 478 -23.35 -3.26 3.28
CA ASP A 478 -24.81 -3.34 3.08
C ASP A 478 -25.24 -4.52 2.20
N ARG A 479 -24.36 -5.05 1.38
CA ARG A 479 -24.59 -6.22 0.51
C ARG A 479 -24.44 -7.56 1.23
N LEU A 480 -23.60 -7.61 2.24
CA LEU A 480 -23.24 -8.80 3.03
C LEU A 480 -24.18 -8.99 4.23
#